data_73e302f861f24ade835a1f6fdfce4cd6
#
_entry.id   73e302f861f24ade835a1f6fdfce4cd6
#
_cell.length_a   1.000
_cell.length_b   1.000
_cell.length_c   1.000
_cell.angle_alpha   90.00
_cell.angle_beta   90.00
_cell.angle_gamma   90.00
#
_symmetry.space_group_name_H-M   'P 1'
#
loop_
_entity.id
_entity.type
_entity.pdbx_description
1 polymer ?
#
loop_
_entity_poly.entity_id
_entity_poly.type
_entity_poly.pdbx_seq_one_letter_code
_entity_poly.pdbx_strand_id
1 'polypeptide(L)'
;MRQLLTLILALIFAPAALAERLPRPDHVVVVIEENRGFSQIMNMAHLDSRINALAKRGMLFTQSYGVSHPSEPNYLALFSGSTQNVTSDACPYSFTGDNLATALLDKGLSFASFSENLPAIGDLSCMSGAYQRKHNPVSNWQGTRLPAGMNLRFSDFPQDFSKLPTVAFVIPDQNNDMHDGSFETADAWLATHITPYVDWAFQHNSLLILTWDEDDGRENNRVVTLLVGPMVKQGTSAQHIDHYSVLRTLLDFYQLPAMGASRDAQPIKGVWQKH
;
A
#
# COMPACT_ATOMS: atom_id res chain seq x y z
N MET A 1 -5.03 41.73 -62.52
CA MET A 1 -4.89 40.33 -62.17
C MET A 1 -4.55 40.26 -60.68
N ARG A 2 -5.50 39.93 -59.81
CA ARG A 2 -5.32 39.73 -58.36
C ARG A 2 -5.13 38.25 -58.11
N GLN A 3 -3.95 37.86 -57.63
CA GLN A 3 -3.69 36.49 -57.19
C GLN A 3 -4.31 36.31 -55.77
N LEU A 4 -5.24 35.38 -55.64
CA LEU A 4 -5.74 34.87 -54.38
C LEU A 4 -4.72 33.88 -53.83
N LEU A 5 -4.12 34.22 -52.66
CA LEU A 5 -3.30 33.28 -51.90
C LEU A 5 -4.25 32.45 -51.02
N THR A 6 -4.42 31.17 -51.33
CA THR A 6 -5.17 30.24 -50.51
C THR A 6 -4.27 29.70 -49.40
N LEU A 7 -4.52 30.11 -48.14
CA LEU A 7 -3.81 29.63 -46.95
C LEU A 7 -4.42 28.27 -46.59
N ILE A 8 -3.69 27.18 -46.79
CA ILE A 8 -4.07 25.83 -46.30
C ILE A 8 -3.65 25.74 -44.86
N LEU A 9 -4.61 25.76 -43.92
CA LEU A 9 -4.41 25.52 -42.51
C LEU A 9 -4.33 24.00 -42.28
N ALA A 10 -3.13 23.46 -42.11
CA ALA A 10 -2.92 22.05 -41.74
C ALA A 10 -3.28 21.88 -40.23
N LEU A 11 -4.41 21.26 -39.97
CA LEU A 11 -4.75 20.80 -38.63
C LEU A 11 -3.84 19.63 -38.22
N ILE A 12 -2.88 19.89 -37.36
CA ILE A 12 -2.05 18.84 -36.73
C ILE A 12 -2.92 18.18 -35.64
N PHE A 13 -3.48 17.02 -35.95
CA PHE A 13 -4.06 16.14 -34.92
C PHE A 13 -2.91 15.52 -34.12
N ALA A 14 -2.62 16.06 -32.96
CA ALA A 14 -1.80 15.34 -31.99
C ALA A 14 -2.60 14.08 -31.53
N PRO A 15 -2.02 12.87 -31.60
CA PRO A 15 -2.70 11.69 -31.10
C PRO A 15 -2.94 11.87 -29.60
N ALA A 16 -4.20 11.79 -29.18
CA ALA A 16 -4.54 11.71 -27.76
C ALA A 16 -3.83 10.48 -27.20
N ALA A 17 -2.87 10.70 -26.30
CA ALA A 17 -2.26 9.59 -25.57
C ALA A 17 -3.40 8.86 -24.82
N LEU A 18 -3.66 7.62 -25.22
CA LEU A 18 -4.61 6.78 -24.51
C LEU A 18 -4.12 6.68 -23.07
N ALA A 19 -4.94 7.13 -22.13
CA ALA A 19 -4.62 6.99 -20.72
C ALA A 19 -4.34 5.51 -20.41
N GLU A 20 -3.24 5.23 -19.70
CA GLU A 20 -2.90 3.86 -19.29
C GLU A 20 -4.06 3.29 -18.49
N ARG A 21 -4.59 2.16 -18.95
CA ARG A 21 -5.67 1.48 -18.22
C ARG A 21 -5.03 0.75 -17.03
N LEU A 22 -5.43 1.12 -15.82
CA LEU A 22 -4.99 0.42 -14.61
C LEU A 22 -5.58 -1.00 -14.57
N PRO A 23 -4.84 -1.98 -14.04
CA PRO A 23 -5.38 -3.31 -13.80
C PRO A 23 -6.48 -3.26 -12.73
N ARG A 24 -7.25 -4.34 -12.67
CA ARG A 24 -8.19 -4.57 -11.58
C ARG A 24 -7.87 -5.91 -10.93
N PRO A 25 -6.99 -5.95 -9.93
CA PRO A 25 -6.68 -7.17 -9.19
C PRO A 25 -7.93 -7.74 -8.50
N ASP A 26 -8.00 -9.07 -8.38
CA ASP A 26 -9.05 -9.72 -7.60
C ASP A 26 -8.80 -9.55 -6.10
N HIS A 27 -7.53 -9.65 -5.68
CA HIS A 27 -7.09 -9.39 -4.32
C HIS A 27 -5.80 -8.54 -4.31
N VAL A 28 -5.74 -7.59 -3.40
CA VAL A 28 -4.53 -6.83 -3.10
C VAL A 28 -4.17 -7.04 -1.64
N VAL A 29 -2.98 -7.57 -1.37
CA VAL A 29 -2.40 -7.61 -0.02
C VAL A 29 -1.40 -6.47 0.09
N VAL A 30 -1.61 -5.60 1.08
CA VAL A 30 -0.71 -4.49 1.43
C VAL A 30 -0.03 -4.85 2.74
N VAL A 31 1.28 -5.11 2.70
CA VAL A 31 2.11 -5.33 3.89
C VAL A 31 2.81 -4.04 4.21
N ILE A 32 2.78 -3.62 5.47
CA ILE A 32 3.38 -2.38 5.92
C ILE A 32 4.43 -2.71 6.98
N GLU A 33 5.68 -2.41 6.64
CA GLU A 33 6.85 -2.53 7.49
C GLU A 33 7.22 -1.18 8.10
N GLU A 34 8.20 -1.12 9.00
CA GLU A 34 8.43 0.01 9.90
C GLU A 34 9.86 0.58 9.86
N ASN A 35 9.93 1.91 9.98
CA ASN A 35 11.09 2.68 10.44
C ASN A 35 12.43 2.38 9.75
N ARG A 36 12.45 2.10 8.43
CA ARG A 36 13.70 1.89 7.69
C ARG A 36 13.74 2.65 6.39
N GLY A 37 14.82 3.41 6.20
CA GLY A 37 15.08 4.13 4.96
C GLY A 37 15.39 3.20 3.79
N PHE A 38 15.15 3.71 2.58
CA PHE A 38 15.37 2.98 1.33
C PHE A 38 16.79 2.40 1.23
N SER A 39 17.83 3.23 1.46
CA SER A 39 19.22 2.79 1.34
C SER A 39 19.58 1.77 2.41
N GLN A 40 19.00 1.89 3.60
CA GLN A 40 19.21 0.95 4.69
C GLN A 40 18.69 -0.44 4.30
N ILE A 41 17.44 -0.53 3.81
CA ILE A 41 16.85 -1.81 3.37
C ILE A 41 17.62 -2.38 2.17
N MET A 42 17.88 -1.57 1.15
CA MET A 42 18.54 -2.07 -0.06
C MET A 42 20.00 -2.49 0.16
N ASN A 43 20.69 -1.92 1.15
CA ASN A 43 22.05 -2.35 1.54
C ASN A 43 22.03 -3.66 2.35
N MET A 44 20.98 -3.92 3.14
CA MET A 44 20.79 -5.17 3.88
C MET A 44 20.22 -6.29 3.00
N ALA A 45 19.48 -5.94 1.94
CA ALA A 45 18.86 -6.90 1.02
C ALA A 45 19.90 -7.59 0.14
N HIS A 46 20.62 -8.56 0.69
CA HIS A 46 21.59 -9.38 -0.04
C HIS A 46 20.90 -10.38 -0.99
N LEU A 47 21.70 -11.13 -1.77
CA LEU A 47 21.18 -11.96 -2.87
C LEU A 47 20.15 -13.00 -2.43
N ASP A 48 20.29 -13.53 -1.23
CA ASP A 48 19.42 -14.60 -0.70
C ASP A 48 18.24 -14.08 0.12
N SER A 49 18.14 -12.75 0.33
CA SER A 49 17.02 -12.18 1.08
C SER A 49 15.71 -12.27 0.31
N ARG A 50 14.61 -12.40 1.05
CA ARG A 50 13.27 -12.45 0.47
C ARG A 50 12.88 -11.12 -0.16
N ILE A 51 13.21 -10.01 0.48
CA ILE A 51 12.97 -8.67 -0.04
C ILE A 51 13.63 -8.48 -1.41
N ASN A 52 14.90 -8.91 -1.57
CA ASN A 52 15.57 -8.86 -2.86
C ASN A 52 14.94 -9.80 -3.90
N ALA A 53 14.48 -10.99 -3.50
CA ALA A 53 13.75 -11.89 -4.38
C ALA A 53 12.40 -11.29 -4.85
N LEU A 54 11.68 -10.61 -3.97
CA LEU A 54 10.45 -9.90 -4.30
C LEU A 54 10.72 -8.72 -5.25
N ALA A 55 11.77 -7.93 -4.98
CA ALA A 55 12.17 -6.82 -5.85
C ALA A 55 12.50 -7.28 -7.29
N LYS A 56 13.12 -8.45 -7.45
CA LYS A 56 13.41 -9.03 -8.77
C LYS A 56 12.17 -9.55 -9.49
N ARG A 57 11.12 -9.89 -8.76
CA ARG A 57 9.85 -10.41 -9.31
C ARG A 57 8.84 -9.33 -9.65
N GLY A 58 9.09 -8.10 -9.25
CA GLY A 58 8.14 -7.00 -9.41
C GLY A 58 8.80 -5.67 -9.76
N MET A 59 8.17 -4.58 -9.34
CA MET A 59 8.62 -3.22 -9.54
C MET A 59 9.08 -2.62 -8.21
N LEU A 60 10.34 -2.20 -8.15
CA LEU A 60 10.90 -1.44 -7.04
C LEU A 60 10.82 0.06 -7.32
N PHE A 61 10.20 0.82 -6.43
CA PHE A 61 10.19 2.28 -6.51
C PHE A 61 11.41 2.87 -5.80
N THR A 62 12.22 3.63 -6.56
CA THR A 62 13.43 4.26 -6.03
C THR A 62 13.19 5.66 -5.46
N GLN A 63 11.97 6.20 -5.61
CA GLN A 63 11.52 7.51 -5.15
C GLN A 63 10.15 7.37 -4.47
N SER A 64 10.06 6.52 -3.44
CA SER A 64 8.87 6.36 -2.59
C SER A 64 9.12 6.99 -1.23
N TYR A 65 8.09 7.61 -0.65
CA TYR A 65 8.23 8.41 0.57
C TYR A 65 7.09 8.16 1.55
N GLY A 66 7.41 8.13 2.85
CA GLY A 66 6.46 8.39 3.91
C GLY A 66 5.97 9.83 3.85
N VAL A 67 4.87 10.16 4.52
CA VAL A 67 4.27 11.50 4.49
C VAL A 67 4.52 12.29 5.77
N SER A 68 4.91 11.63 6.84
CA SER A 68 5.10 12.23 8.17
C SER A 68 6.07 11.43 9.02
N HIS A 69 6.37 11.95 10.19
CA HIS A 69 6.86 11.29 11.39
C HIS A 69 6.00 11.74 12.58
N PRO A 70 5.71 10.86 13.57
CA PRO A 70 6.03 9.44 13.66
C PRO A 70 5.09 8.54 12.83
N SER A 71 5.03 7.23 13.14
CA SER A 71 4.39 6.17 12.36
C SER A 71 2.89 6.38 12.13
N GLU A 72 2.07 6.59 13.17
CA GLU A 72 0.60 6.54 13.04
C GLU A 72 0.03 7.44 11.94
N PRO A 73 0.45 8.71 11.73
CA PRO A 73 0.02 9.53 10.62
C PRO A 73 0.19 8.89 9.23
N ASN A 74 1.21 8.06 9.03
CA ASN A 74 1.47 7.40 7.74
C ASN A 74 0.43 6.30 7.46
N TYR A 75 0.10 5.49 8.47
CA TYR A 75 -0.99 4.49 8.37
C TYR A 75 -2.34 5.15 8.09
N LEU A 76 -2.63 6.27 8.77
CA LEU A 76 -3.85 7.04 8.53
C LEU A 76 -3.88 7.62 7.11
N ALA A 77 -2.76 8.15 6.62
CA ALA A 77 -2.62 8.69 5.27
C ALA A 77 -2.87 7.62 4.20
N LEU A 78 -2.26 6.43 4.34
CA LEU A 78 -2.45 5.30 3.44
C LEU A 78 -3.89 4.76 3.47
N PHE A 79 -4.57 4.85 4.61
CA PHE A 79 -5.91 4.31 4.79
C PHE A 79 -7.04 5.28 4.44
N SER A 80 -6.85 6.60 4.70
CA SER A 80 -7.91 7.61 4.56
C SER A 80 -7.57 8.80 3.67
N GLY A 81 -6.34 8.86 3.14
CA GLY A 81 -5.87 10.02 2.39
C GLY A 81 -5.61 11.25 3.29
N SER A 82 -5.55 11.08 4.60
CA SER A 82 -5.32 12.16 5.55
C SER A 82 -4.59 11.64 6.78
N THR A 83 -3.65 12.41 7.31
CA THR A 83 -3.06 12.14 8.62
C THR A 83 -4.04 12.38 9.77
N GLN A 84 -5.28 12.83 9.49
CA GLN A 84 -6.32 13.19 10.47
C GLN A 84 -5.85 14.26 11.48
N ASN A 85 -4.86 15.08 11.11
CA ASN A 85 -4.15 16.04 11.98
C ASN A 85 -3.45 15.38 13.17
N VAL A 86 -3.21 14.08 13.11
CA VAL A 86 -2.39 13.35 14.08
C VAL A 86 -0.93 13.67 13.83
N THR A 87 -0.20 13.95 14.92
CA THR A 87 1.23 14.32 14.91
C THR A 87 2.04 13.52 15.95
N SER A 88 1.45 12.44 16.47
CA SER A 88 2.08 11.59 17.48
C SER A 88 1.50 10.18 17.40
N ASP A 89 2.15 9.23 18.05
CA ASP A 89 1.69 7.84 18.21
C ASP A 89 0.80 7.66 19.45
N ALA A 90 0.06 8.70 19.84
CA ALA A 90 -0.83 8.61 20.99
C ALA A 90 -2.04 7.70 20.69
N CYS A 91 -2.49 7.02 21.71
CA CYS A 91 -3.63 6.11 21.61
C CYS A 91 -4.58 6.35 22.81
N PRO A 92 -5.90 6.27 22.61
CA PRO A 92 -6.61 5.90 21.38
C PRO A 92 -6.99 7.12 20.52
N TYR A 93 -7.13 6.91 19.22
CA TYR A 93 -7.86 7.81 18.34
C TYR A 93 -9.17 7.18 17.87
N SER A 94 -10.12 8.02 17.43
CA SER A 94 -11.40 7.59 16.84
C SER A 94 -11.84 8.61 15.78
N PHE A 95 -12.12 8.13 14.57
CA PHE A 95 -12.49 8.96 13.43
C PHE A 95 -13.83 8.51 12.82
N THR A 96 -14.48 9.42 12.11
CA THR A 96 -15.76 9.19 11.42
C THR A 96 -15.71 9.47 9.93
N GLY A 97 -14.58 9.99 9.43
CA GLY A 97 -14.38 10.34 8.02
C GLY A 97 -14.30 9.13 7.10
N ASP A 98 -14.26 9.42 5.81
CA ASP A 98 -14.12 8.39 4.77
C ASP A 98 -12.75 7.72 4.86
N ASN A 99 -12.73 6.44 4.45
CA ASN A 99 -11.52 5.63 4.39
C ASN A 99 -11.66 4.56 3.30
N LEU A 100 -10.55 3.90 2.96
CA LEU A 100 -10.50 2.88 1.91
C LEU A 100 -11.52 1.76 2.13
N ALA A 101 -11.66 1.27 3.37
CA ALA A 101 -12.59 0.18 3.67
C ALA A 101 -14.04 0.60 3.44
N THR A 102 -14.46 1.79 3.89
CA THR A 102 -15.82 2.28 3.63
C THR A 102 -16.08 2.46 2.14
N ALA A 103 -15.12 3.00 1.39
CA ALA A 103 -15.28 3.16 -0.06
C ALA A 103 -15.41 1.82 -0.81
N LEU A 104 -14.67 0.79 -0.37
CA LEU A 104 -14.79 -0.57 -0.90
C LEU A 104 -16.17 -1.16 -0.59
N LEU A 105 -16.63 -1.06 0.66
CA LEU A 105 -17.93 -1.57 1.09
C LEU A 105 -19.09 -0.92 0.34
N ASP A 106 -19.06 0.40 0.16
CA ASP A 106 -20.07 1.15 -0.59
C ASP A 106 -20.16 0.70 -2.06
N LYS A 107 -19.06 0.11 -2.58
CA LYS A 107 -19.01 -0.47 -3.93
C LYS A 107 -19.37 -1.97 -3.97
N GLY A 108 -19.72 -2.57 -2.83
CA GLY A 108 -19.98 -4.01 -2.70
C GLY A 108 -18.72 -4.87 -2.75
N LEU A 109 -17.55 -4.28 -2.50
CA LEU A 109 -16.26 -4.94 -2.37
C LEU A 109 -15.93 -5.18 -0.89
N SER A 110 -14.84 -5.89 -0.60
CA SER A 110 -14.49 -6.30 0.75
C SER A 110 -13.13 -5.77 1.19
N PHE A 111 -12.98 -5.57 2.50
CA PHE A 111 -11.75 -5.17 3.15
C PHE A 111 -11.56 -5.92 4.46
N ALA A 112 -10.32 -6.20 4.86
CA ALA A 112 -9.95 -6.59 6.21
C ALA A 112 -8.50 -6.15 6.52
N SER A 113 -8.22 -5.87 7.80
CA SER A 113 -6.87 -5.71 8.33
C SER A 113 -6.53 -6.93 9.19
N PHE A 114 -5.36 -7.50 8.95
CA PHE A 114 -4.83 -8.66 9.67
C PHE A 114 -3.59 -8.22 10.45
N SER A 115 -3.74 -8.04 11.76
CA SER A 115 -2.65 -7.57 12.62
C SER A 115 -2.08 -8.70 13.46
N GLU A 116 -0.75 -8.86 13.41
CA GLU A 116 -0.06 -9.87 14.20
C GLU A 116 -0.15 -9.53 15.69
N ASN A 117 -0.35 -10.53 16.54
CA ASN A 117 -0.54 -10.42 17.97
C ASN A 117 -1.72 -9.52 18.43
N LEU A 118 -2.67 -9.18 17.53
CA LEU A 118 -3.95 -8.62 17.94
C LEU A 118 -4.64 -9.63 18.88
N PRO A 119 -5.02 -9.25 20.13
CA PRO A 119 -5.48 -10.21 21.14
C PRO A 119 -6.78 -10.95 20.74
N ALA A 120 -7.69 -10.23 20.11
CA ALA A 120 -8.98 -10.76 19.66
C ALA A 120 -9.49 -9.98 18.45
N ILE A 121 -10.41 -10.56 17.69
CA ILE A 121 -11.09 -9.86 16.60
C ILE A 121 -11.75 -8.60 17.15
N GLY A 122 -11.44 -7.45 16.57
CA GLY A 122 -12.00 -6.17 16.98
C GLY A 122 -11.42 -5.61 18.28
N ASP A 123 -10.30 -6.12 18.79
CA ASP A 123 -9.64 -5.57 19.96
C ASP A 123 -9.17 -4.12 19.71
N LEU A 124 -9.36 -3.26 20.71
CA LEU A 124 -9.02 -1.83 20.67
C LEU A 124 -7.94 -1.44 21.70
N SER A 125 -7.29 -2.41 22.31
CA SER A 125 -6.15 -2.15 23.20
C SER A 125 -5.06 -1.39 22.47
N CYS A 126 -4.44 -0.42 23.13
CA CYS A 126 -3.35 0.37 22.53
C CYS A 126 -2.11 -0.48 22.24
N MET A 127 -1.87 -1.50 23.08
CA MET A 127 -0.76 -2.44 22.93
C MET A 127 -1.11 -3.80 23.54
N SER A 128 -0.51 -4.86 22.99
CA SER A 128 -0.56 -6.20 23.55
C SER A 128 0.67 -6.98 23.12
N GLY A 129 1.63 -7.18 24.04
CA GLY A 129 2.94 -7.72 23.64
C GLY A 129 3.59 -6.83 22.58
N ALA A 130 3.93 -7.40 21.44
CA ALA A 130 4.52 -6.67 20.31
C ALA A 130 3.46 -6.03 19.37
N TYR A 131 2.16 -6.28 19.56
CA TYR A 131 1.11 -5.57 18.83
C TYR A 131 1.03 -4.11 19.25
N GLN A 132 0.93 -3.21 18.26
CA GLN A 132 0.71 -1.78 18.48
C GLN A 132 -0.49 -1.30 17.66
N ARG A 133 -1.48 -0.67 18.33
CA ARG A 133 -2.67 -0.15 17.67
C ARG A 133 -2.36 0.99 16.70
N LYS A 134 -1.31 1.77 16.96
CA LYS A 134 -0.86 2.86 16.09
C LYS A 134 -0.56 2.39 14.66
N HIS A 135 -0.18 1.12 14.46
CA HIS A 135 0.05 0.50 13.15
C HIS A 135 -1.23 -0.08 12.52
N ASN A 136 -2.34 -0.10 13.25
CA ASN A 136 -3.60 -0.70 12.80
C ASN A 136 -4.68 0.35 12.56
N PRO A 137 -4.71 1.02 11.38
CA PRO A 137 -5.57 2.17 11.15
C PRO A 137 -7.07 1.82 11.23
N VAL A 138 -7.48 0.59 10.90
CA VAL A 138 -8.88 0.17 10.93
C VAL A 138 -9.49 0.32 12.33
N SER A 139 -8.69 0.12 13.37
CA SER A 139 -9.11 0.25 14.77
C SER A 139 -9.61 1.66 15.12
N ASN A 140 -9.13 2.69 14.41
CA ASN A 140 -9.48 4.08 14.65
C ASN A 140 -10.83 4.49 14.00
N TRP A 141 -11.42 3.64 13.15
CA TRP A 141 -12.77 3.79 12.61
C TRP A 141 -13.75 2.73 13.11
N GLN A 142 -13.27 1.77 13.91
CA GLN A 142 -14.11 0.72 14.46
C GLN A 142 -15.17 1.29 15.40
N GLY A 143 -16.42 0.82 15.24
CA GLY A 143 -17.55 1.30 16.02
C GLY A 143 -18.13 2.65 15.59
N THR A 144 -17.46 3.36 14.68
CA THR A 144 -17.97 4.60 14.07
C THR A 144 -18.44 4.38 12.63
N ARG A 145 -17.55 3.80 11.79
CA ARG A 145 -17.79 3.52 10.37
C ARG A 145 -17.55 2.07 10.00
N LEU A 146 -16.75 1.34 10.76
CA LEU A 146 -16.35 -0.03 10.45
C LEU A 146 -16.77 -1.00 11.54
N PRO A 147 -17.27 -2.19 11.18
CA PRO A 147 -17.55 -3.25 12.15
C PRO A 147 -16.26 -3.87 12.67
N ALA A 148 -16.32 -4.41 13.90
CA ALA A 148 -15.20 -5.10 14.55
C ALA A 148 -14.63 -6.27 13.71
N GLY A 149 -15.48 -6.94 12.94
CA GLY A 149 -15.08 -8.06 12.07
C GLY A 149 -14.14 -7.71 10.91
N MET A 150 -13.74 -6.45 10.73
CA MET A 150 -12.71 -6.05 9.78
C MET A 150 -11.33 -5.88 10.41
N ASN A 151 -11.26 -5.89 11.73
CA ASN A 151 -10.04 -5.82 12.53
C ASN A 151 -9.72 -7.22 13.04
N LEU A 152 -8.96 -7.98 12.25
CA LEU A 152 -8.71 -9.41 12.41
C LEU A 152 -7.28 -9.66 12.94
N ARG A 153 -7.11 -10.80 13.59
CA ARG A 153 -5.77 -11.27 13.96
C ARG A 153 -5.07 -11.80 12.72
N PHE A 154 -3.75 -11.71 12.66
CA PHE A 154 -3.00 -12.33 11.56
C PHE A 154 -3.18 -13.86 11.53
N SER A 155 -3.45 -14.51 12.66
CA SER A 155 -3.81 -15.93 12.69
C SER A 155 -5.11 -16.28 11.94
N ASP A 156 -5.94 -15.28 11.63
CA ASP A 156 -7.15 -15.42 10.83
C ASP A 156 -6.89 -15.16 9.32
N PHE A 157 -5.64 -14.86 8.92
CA PHE A 157 -5.25 -14.69 7.52
C PHE A 157 -5.45 -16.00 6.76
N PRO A 158 -6.22 -16.00 5.65
CA PRO A 158 -6.63 -17.24 4.99
C PRO A 158 -5.46 -18.05 4.45
N GLN A 159 -5.44 -19.36 4.72
CA GLN A 159 -4.53 -20.30 4.05
C GLN A 159 -5.00 -20.58 2.60
N ASP A 160 -6.29 -20.53 2.35
CA ASP A 160 -6.90 -20.52 1.02
C ASP A 160 -7.04 -19.06 0.57
N PHE A 161 -6.07 -18.56 -0.20
CA PHE A 161 -6.00 -17.17 -0.61
C PHE A 161 -7.16 -16.72 -1.51
N SER A 162 -7.94 -17.65 -2.08
CA SER A 162 -9.17 -17.29 -2.79
C SER A 162 -10.26 -16.71 -1.88
N LYS A 163 -10.09 -16.81 -0.56
CA LYS A 163 -10.98 -16.25 0.47
C LYS A 163 -10.53 -14.88 1.00
N LEU A 164 -9.43 -14.35 0.48
CA LEU A 164 -8.99 -13.00 0.83
C LEU A 164 -10.05 -11.96 0.46
N PRO A 165 -10.14 -10.84 1.19
CA PRO A 165 -10.94 -9.71 0.76
C PRO A 165 -10.35 -9.07 -0.50
N THR A 166 -11.10 -8.16 -1.13
CA THR A 166 -10.62 -7.38 -2.28
C THR A 166 -9.33 -6.63 -1.94
N VAL A 167 -9.26 -6.01 -0.75
CA VAL A 167 -8.03 -5.41 -0.21
C VAL A 167 -7.82 -5.90 1.21
N ALA A 168 -6.64 -6.42 1.50
CA ALA A 168 -6.19 -6.84 2.82
C ALA A 168 -4.98 -6.00 3.25
N PHE A 169 -5.06 -5.36 4.41
CA PHE A 169 -3.86 -4.86 5.09
C PHE A 169 -3.30 -5.96 5.97
N VAL A 170 -1.99 -6.13 5.93
CA VAL A 170 -1.26 -7.08 6.77
C VAL A 170 -0.21 -6.29 7.55
N ILE A 171 -0.34 -6.35 8.86
CA ILE A 171 0.48 -5.58 9.80
C ILE A 171 1.24 -6.57 10.67
N PRO A 172 2.55 -6.79 10.41
CA PRO A 172 3.40 -7.56 11.30
C PRO A 172 3.47 -6.90 12.69
N ASP A 173 3.90 -7.62 13.70
CA ASP A 173 4.17 -7.01 15.02
C ASP A 173 5.54 -6.31 15.03
N GLN A 174 5.84 -5.53 16.07
CA GLN A 174 7.07 -4.73 16.15
C GLN A 174 8.37 -5.55 16.05
N ASN A 175 8.34 -6.85 16.32
CA ASN A 175 9.51 -7.70 16.15
C ASN A 175 9.70 -8.12 14.69
N ASN A 176 8.61 -8.22 13.93
CA ASN A 176 8.59 -8.74 12.58
C ASN A 176 8.46 -7.65 11.50
N ASP A 177 8.13 -6.39 11.89
CA ASP A 177 8.00 -5.24 11.00
C ASP A 177 9.29 -4.38 10.87
N MET A 178 10.38 -4.75 11.53
CA MET A 178 11.67 -4.03 11.64
C MET A 178 11.68 -2.86 12.64
N HIS A 179 10.58 -2.55 13.34
CA HIS A 179 10.59 -1.48 14.35
C HIS A 179 11.58 -1.82 15.47
N ASP A 180 11.34 -2.92 16.18
CA ASP A 180 12.18 -3.43 17.27
C ASP A 180 13.06 -4.61 16.81
N GLY A 181 12.63 -5.32 15.77
CA GLY A 181 13.31 -6.50 15.24
C GLY A 181 14.39 -6.20 14.20
N SER A 182 15.15 -7.24 13.83
CA SER A 182 16.17 -7.13 12.80
C SER A 182 15.59 -7.30 11.39
N PHE A 183 16.38 -6.87 10.40
CA PHE A 183 16.09 -7.14 8.98
C PHE A 183 15.89 -8.64 8.72
N GLU A 184 16.75 -9.50 9.29
CA GLU A 184 16.71 -10.94 9.09
C GLU A 184 15.42 -11.55 9.65
N THR A 185 14.92 -11.02 10.79
CA THR A 185 13.67 -11.46 11.40
C THR A 185 12.49 -11.15 10.49
N ALA A 186 12.39 -9.92 10.01
CA ALA A 186 11.32 -9.49 9.11
C ALA A 186 11.41 -10.18 7.74
N ASP A 187 12.62 -10.34 7.19
CA ASP A 187 12.84 -11.05 5.92
C ASP A 187 12.40 -12.53 6.01
N ALA A 188 12.69 -13.19 7.14
CA ALA A 188 12.23 -14.56 7.42
C ALA A 188 10.71 -14.62 7.61
N TRP A 189 10.11 -13.61 8.26
CA TRP A 189 8.66 -13.50 8.40
C TRP A 189 7.98 -13.36 7.04
N LEU A 190 8.48 -12.46 6.17
CA LEU A 190 8.00 -12.31 4.78
C LEU A 190 8.15 -13.60 3.98
N ALA A 191 9.27 -14.33 4.17
CA ALA A 191 9.49 -15.62 3.53
C ALA A 191 8.42 -16.64 3.89
N THR A 192 8.05 -16.70 5.17
CA THR A 192 7.14 -17.70 5.71
C THR A 192 5.69 -17.36 5.41
N HIS A 193 5.31 -16.10 5.54
CA HIS A 193 3.90 -15.69 5.58
C HIS A 193 3.41 -15.05 4.29
N ILE A 194 4.28 -14.35 3.56
CA ILE A 194 3.88 -13.55 2.39
C ILE A 194 4.28 -14.21 1.06
N THR A 195 5.40 -14.92 1.03
CA THR A 195 5.84 -15.59 -0.21
C THR A 195 4.80 -16.58 -0.75
N PRO A 196 4.14 -17.43 0.06
CA PRO A 196 3.11 -18.35 -0.46
C PRO A 196 1.96 -17.60 -1.14
N TYR A 197 1.53 -16.45 -0.60
CA TYR A 197 0.55 -15.59 -1.25
C TYR A 197 1.06 -15.06 -2.59
N VAL A 198 2.30 -14.57 -2.65
CA VAL A 198 2.89 -14.04 -3.89
C VAL A 198 2.95 -15.12 -4.98
N ASP A 199 3.33 -16.34 -4.62
CA ASP A 199 3.39 -17.44 -5.57
C ASP A 199 2.00 -17.81 -6.11
N TRP A 200 0.99 -17.78 -5.26
CA TRP A 200 -0.41 -17.96 -5.65
C TRP A 200 -0.91 -16.78 -6.52
N ALA A 201 -0.58 -15.53 -6.14
CA ALA A 201 -1.05 -14.31 -6.79
C ALA A 201 -0.66 -14.23 -8.28
N PHE A 202 0.51 -14.77 -8.66
CA PHE A 202 0.94 -14.80 -10.07
C PHE A 202 0.00 -15.59 -10.98
N GLN A 203 -0.78 -16.52 -10.43
CA GLN A 203 -1.74 -17.34 -11.18
C GLN A 203 -3.20 -16.91 -10.97
N HIS A 204 -3.46 -15.91 -10.13
CA HIS A 204 -4.81 -15.56 -9.67
C HIS A 204 -5.10 -14.05 -9.72
N ASN A 205 -4.56 -13.33 -10.70
CA ASN A 205 -4.83 -11.90 -10.93
C ASN A 205 -4.76 -11.09 -9.62
N SER A 206 -3.76 -11.32 -8.78
CA SER A 206 -3.65 -10.71 -7.46
C SER A 206 -2.32 -9.99 -7.29
N LEU A 207 -2.25 -9.04 -6.34
CA LEU A 207 -1.16 -8.10 -6.19
C LEU A 207 -0.66 -8.05 -4.75
N LEU A 208 0.65 -8.10 -4.55
CA LEU A 208 1.31 -7.65 -3.33
C LEU A 208 1.76 -6.20 -3.50
N ILE A 209 1.48 -5.37 -2.50
CA ILE A 209 2.15 -4.10 -2.22
C ILE A 209 2.91 -4.28 -0.91
N LEU A 210 4.23 -4.18 -0.93
CA LEU A 210 5.07 -4.17 0.26
C LEU A 210 5.66 -2.77 0.39
N THR A 211 5.41 -2.10 1.50
CA THR A 211 5.87 -0.73 1.75
C THR A 211 6.30 -0.54 3.20
N TRP A 212 7.11 0.48 3.45
CA TRP A 212 7.44 0.96 4.79
C TRP A 212 6.64 2.23 5.06
N ASP A 213 6.26 2.43 6.31
CA ASP A 213 5.48 3.60 6.73
C ASP A 213 6.30 4.89 6.69
N GLU A 214 7.50 4.85 7.26
CA GLU A 214 8.45 5.97 7.33
C GLU A 214 9.90 5.47 7.36
N ASP A 215 10.87 6.38 7.16
CA ASP A 215 12.27 6.09 7.38
C ASP A 215 12.67 6.25 8.86
N ASP A 216 13.94 6.00 9.18
CA ASP A 216 14.51 6.21 10.50
C ASP A 216 14.96 7.68 10.74
N GLY A 217 14.42 8.63 9.98
CA GLY A 217 14.72 10.07 10.06
C GLY A 217 16.00 10.50 9.33
N ARG A 218 16.60 9.66 8.48
CA ARG A 218 17.89 9.91 7.85
C ARG A 218 17.87 10.12 6.34
N GLU A 219 16.78 9.73 5.65
CA GLU A 219 16.68 9.75 4.19
C GLU A 219 15.54 10.64 3.66
N ASN A 220 15.17 11.69 4.38
CA ASN A 220 14.04 12.56 4.02
C ASN A 220 12.73 11.79 3.82
N ASN A 221 12.49 10.81 4.68
CA ASN A 221 11.36 9.91 4.67
C ASN A 221 11.25 9.02 3.41
N ARG A 222 12.39 8.73 2.78
CA ARG A 222 12.46 7.86 1.61
C ARG A 222 12.44 6.40 2.04
N VAL A 223 11.44 5.67 1.57
CA VAL A 223 11.16 4.28 1.94
C VAL A 223 11.16 3.34 0.73
N VAL A 224 11.22 2.04 0.98
CA VAL A 224 11.00 1.03 -0.06
C VAL A 224 9.51 0.88 -0.33
N THR A 225 9.12 0.77 -1.60
CA THR A 225 7.83 0.26 -2.04
C THR A 225 8.03 -0.70 -3.20
N LEU A 226 7.44 -1.89 -3.08
CA LEU A 226 7.46 -2.96 -4.07
C LEU A 226 6.03 -3.28 -4.52
N LEU A 227 5.83 -3.45 -5.82
CA LEU A 227 4.63 -4.05 -6.38
C LEU A 227 5.00 -5.40 -7.00
N VAL A 228 4.32 -6.48 -6.60
CA VAL A 228 4.63 -7.83 -7.09
C VAL A 228 3.34 -8.56 -7.46
N GLY A 229 3.23 -8.96 -8.73
CA GLY A 229 2.06 -9.69 -9.25
C GLY A 229 2.09 -9.79 -10.77
N PRO A 230 1.20 -10.58 -11.39
CA PRO A 230 1.22 -10.86 -12.82
C PRO A 230 0.97 -9.62 -13.68
N MET A 231 0.28 -8.60 -13.16
CA MET A 231 0.00 -7.36 -13.86
C MET A 231 1.14 -6.34 -13.78
N VAL A 232 2.24 -6.64 -13.07
CA VAL A 232 3.34 -5.71 -12.82
C VAL A 232 4.53 -6.05 -13.71
N LYS A 233 5.14 -5.04 -14.36
CA LYS A 233 6.42 -5.17 -15.02
C LYS A 233 7.53 -5.35 -14.00
N GLN A 234 8.52 -6.16 -14.31
CA GLN A 234 9.73 -6.28 -13.48
C GLN A 234 10.69 -5.12 -13.76
N GLY A 235 11.32 -4.61 -12.71
CA GLY A 235 12.36 -3.58 -12.82
C GLY A 235 12.29 -2.53 -11.72
N THR A 236 12.77 -1.33 -12.05
CA THR A 236 12.76 -0.17 -11.15
C THR A 236 12.00 0.98 -11.76
N SER A 237 11.33 1.77 -10.92
CA SER A 237 10.64 2.99 -11.30
C SER A 237 11.18 4.17 -10.49
N ALA A 238 11.46 5.28 -11.18
CA ALA A 238 11.83 6.55 -10.55
C ALA A 238 10.61 7.49 -10.42
N GLN A 239 9.39 7.01 -10.61
CA GLN A 239 8.20 7.81 -10.32
C GLN A 239 8.24 8.19 -8.84
N HIS A 240 8.08 9.50 -8.57
CA HIS A 240 7.89 9.99 -7.20
C HIS A 240 6.51 9.57 -6.72
N ILE A 241 6.45 8.79 -5.65
CA ILE A 241 5.22 8.33 -5.01
C ILE A 241 5.32 8.48 -3.49
N ASP A 242 4.17 8.49 -2.84
CA ASP A 242 4.00 8.48 -1.40
C ASP A 242 2.78 7.62 -1.02
N HIS A 243 2.41 7.59 0.25
CA HIS A 243 1.25 6.85 0.73
C HIS A 243 -0.06 7.31 0.08
N TYR A 244 -0.18 8.61 -0.26
CA TYR A 244 -1.35 9.11 -0.98
C TYR A 244 -1.40 8.61 -2.42
N SER A 245 -0.24 8.45 -3.08
CA SER A 245 -0.12 7.84 -4.42
C SER A 245 -0.50 6.36 -4.41
N VAL A 246 -0.08 5.62 -3.38
CA VAL A 246 -0.46 4.21 -3.18
C VAL A 246 -1.96 4.10 -2.95
N LEU A 247 -2.53 4.89 -2.03
CA LEU A 247 -3.98 4.93 -1.80
C LEU A 247 -4.74 5.30 -3.07
N ARG A 248 -4.28 6.34 -3.80
CA ARG A 248 -4.91 6.75 -5.06
C ARG A 248 -4.95 5.59 -6.07
N THR A 249 -3.88 4.83 -6.17
CA THR A 249 -3.80 3.66 -7.05
C THR A 249 -4.79 2.58 -6.65
N LEU A 250 -4.91 2.28 -5.34
CA LEU A 250 -5.90 1.34 -4.81
C LEU A 250 -7.34 1.79 -5.13
N LEU A 251 -7.63 3.09 -4.96
CA LEU A 251 -8.95 3.65 -5.28
C LEU A 251 -9.24 3.56 -6.77
N ASP A 252 -8.28 3.89 -7.63
CA ASP A 252 -8.43 3.87 -9.07
C ASP A 252 -8.60 2.44 -9.63
N PHE A 253 -7.95 1.41 -9.05
CA PHE A 253 -8.16 0.00 -9.43
C PHE A 253 -9.64 -0.40 -9.41
N TYR A 254 -10.37 0.09 -8.43
CA TYR A 254 -11.76 -0.29 -8.21
C TYR A 254 -12.76 0.82 -8.56
N GLN A 255 -12.30 1.90 -9.21
CA GLN A 255 -13.11 3.05 -9.60
C GLN A 255 -13.86 3.65 -8.39
N LEU A 256 -13.13 3.79 -7.28
CA LEU A 256 -13.61 4.42 -6.05
C LEU A 256 -13.31 5.93 -6.08
N PRO A 257 -14.10 6.76 -5.38
CA PRO A 257 -13.81 8.18 -5.28
C PRO A 257 -12.50 8.43 -4.53
N ALA A 258 -11.63 9.28 -5.07
CA ALA A 258 -10.44 9.73 -4.37
C ALA A 258 -10.82 10.52 -3.11
N MET A 259 -10.04 10.38 -2.02
CA MET A 259 -10.32 10.96 -0.72
C MET A 259 -9.09 11.69 -0.16
N GLY A 260 -9.32 12.70 0.67
CA GLY A 260 -8.24 13.49 1.28
C GLY A 260 -7.21 13.95 0.24
N ALA A 261 -5.94 13.91 0.59
CA ALA A 261 -4.82 14.29 -0.27
C ALA A 261 -4.61 13.33 -1.47
N SER A 262 -5.19 12.12 -1.44
CA SER A 262 -5.13 11.23 -2.60
C SER A 262 -5.86 11.80 -3.84
N ARG A 263 -6.68 12.85 -3.69
CA ARG A 263 -7.32 13.57 -4.81
C ARG A 263 -6.30 14.25 -5.71
N ASP A 264 -5.24 14.79 -5.11
CA ASP A 264 -4.20 15.54 -5.80
C ASP A 264 -2.98 14.68 -6.14
N ALA A 265 -2.87 13.50 -5.50
CA ALA A 265 -1.81 12.54 -5.75
C ALA A 265 -1.95 11.88 -7.13
N GLN A 266 -0.81 11.65 -7.79
CA GLN A 266 -0.79 10.88 -9.03
C GLN A 266 -0.79 9.39 -8.70
N PRO A 267 -1.65 8.59 -9.35
CA PRO A 267 -1.58 7.14 -9.20
C PRO A 267 -0.27 6.60 -9.80
N ILE A 268 0.09 5.40 -9.41
CA ILE A 268 1.23 4.67 -9.96
C ILE A 268 0.94 4.34 -11.43
N LYS A 269 1.88 4.71 -12.33
CA LYS A 269 1.75 4.59 -13.79
C LYS A 269 3.01 3.99 -14.42
N GLY A 270 2.87 3.51 -15.66
CA GLY A 270 4.02 3.05 -16.47
C GLY A 270 4.59 1.69 -16.07
N VAL A 271 4.09 1.10 -14.99
CA VAL A 271 4.58 -0.14 -14.39
C VAL A 271 3.67 -1.34 -14.67
N TRP A 272 2.51 -1.12 -15.26
CA TRP A 272 1.53 -2.17 -15.51
C TRP A 272 1.82 -2.89 -16.83
N GLN A 273 1.63 -4.23 -16.84
CA GLN A 273 1.64 -5.04 -18.05
C GLN A 273 0.48 -4.59 -18.96
N LYS A 274 0.73 -4.61 -20.28
CA LYS A 274 -0.36 -4.43 -21.24
C LYS A 274 -1.13 -5.76 -21.34
N HIS A 275 -2.40 -5.72 -21.09
CA HIS A 275 -3.33 -6.82 -21.37
C HIS A 275 -3.96 -6.62 -22.74
#